data_a984ffefe9b61ccb28d1d88ddb666460
#
_entry.id   a984ffefe9b61ccb28d1d88ddb666460
#
_cell.length_a   1.000
_cell.length_b   1.000
_cell.length_c   1.000
_cell.angle_alpha   90.00
_cell.angle_beta   90.00
_cell.angle_gamma   90.00
#
_symmetry.space_group_name_H-M   'P 1'
#
loop_
_entity.id
_entity.type
_entity.pdbx_description
1 polymer ?
#
loop_
_entity_poly.entity_id
_entity_poly.type
_entity_poly.pdbx_seq_one_letter_code
_entity_poly.pdbx_strand_id
1 'polypeptide(L)'
;MDPGNQYLPIEEMRMKALPQIESRTSLEKLGINVSRYGLVITLLLIGILKFTAGEAQGIQPLVANSPLMFWLYRIFSLQGVSNLIGMIEIVVALLMALRPLSARLSLIGSTGAIITFVLTVSFLLSTPGAFEFSHGFPLLGDAGQFLIKDLVLLGASIWTAAEARGAV
;
A
#
# COMPACT_ATOMS: atom_id res chain seq x y z
N MET A 1 34.92 5.11 52.96
CA MET A 1 33.98 5.75 52.01
C MET A 1 33.54 4.65 51.05
N ASP A 2 32.39 4.10 51.31
CA ASP A 2 31.80 3.04 50.48
C ASP A 2 31.03 3.68 49.32
N PRO A 3 31.39 3.46 48.05
CA PRO A 3 30.60 3.96 46.93
C PRO A 3 29.34 3.10 46.83
N GLY A 4 28.27 3.63 47.44
CA GLY A 4 26.98 2.97 47.52
C GLY A 4 26.54 2.36 46.20
N ASN A 5 26.44 1.06 46.27
CA ASN A 5 25.88 0.21 45.22
C ASN A 5 24.40 0.55 44.99
N GLN A 6 24.15 1.44 44.04
CA GLN A 6 22.79 1.84 43.60
C GLN A 6 22.20 0.74 42.69
N TYR A 7 22.01 -0.47 43.24
CA TYR A 7 21.16 -1.42 42.57
C TYR A 7 19.71 -0.95 42.66
N LEU A 8 19.14 -0.56 41.54
CA LEU A 8 17.71 -0.30 41.49
C LEU A 8 16.95 -1.57 41.89
N PRO A 9 15.92 -1.46 42.72
CA PRO A 9 15.07 -2.59 43.07
C PRO A 9 14.60 -3.34 41.83
N ILE A 10 14.60 -4.67 41.89
CA ILE A 10 14.22 -5.53 40.74
C ILE A 10 12.84 -5.17 40.19
N GLU A 11 11.94 -4.70 41.07
CA GLU A 11 10.61 -4.20 40.65
C GLU A 11 10.67 -2.92 39.82
N GLU A 12 11.60 -2.01 40.12
CA GLU A 12 11.81 -0.79 39.33
C GLU A 12 12.44 -1.10 37.95
N MET A 13 13.36 -2.06 37.89
CA MET A 13 13.90 -2.56 36.64
C MET A 13 12.83 -3.29 35.83
N ARG A 14 11.94 -4.05 36.50
CA ARG A 14 10.83 -4.73 35.84
C ARG A 14 9.78 -3.77 35.30
N MET A 15 9.46 -2.69 36.04
CA MET A 15 8.57 -1.63 35.58
C MET A 15 9.17 -0.83 34.40
N LYS A 16 10.47 -0.57 34.39
CA LYS A 16 11.17 0.05 33.26
C LYS A 16 11.32 -0.85 32.06
N ALA A 17 11.31 -2.17 32.25
CA ALA A 17 11.40 -3.17 31.19
C ALA A 17 10.03 -3.53 30.58
N LEU A 18 8.92 -3.13 31.22
CA LEU A 18 7.61 -3.26 30.57
C LEU A 18 7.59 -2.35 29.36
N PRO A 19 7.25 -2.88 28.16
CA PRO A 19 7.06 -2.02 27.00
C PRO A 19 6.01 -0.99 27.40
N GLN A 20 6.41 0.28 27.41
CA GLN A 20 5.48 1.39 27.55
C GLN A 20 4.50 1.22 26.38
N ILE A 21 3.27 0.82 26.69
CA ILE A 21 2.16 0.91 25.74
C ILE A 21 1.93 2.40 25.59
N GLU A 22 2.79 3.04 24.79
CA GLU A 22 2.64 4.45 24.43
C GLU A 22 1.28 4.59 23.75
N SER A 23 0.36 5.23 24.44
CA SER A 23 -0.93 5.60 23.85
C SER A 23 -0.61 6.49 22.65
N ARG A 24 -0.91 6.01 21.44
CA ARG A 24 -0.71 6.78 20.21
C ARG A 24 -1.21 8.20 20.37
N THR A 25 -0.40 9.17 20.00
CA THR A 25 -0.76 10.58 20.04
C THR A 25 -1.98 10.84 19.14
N SER A 26 -2.71 11.93 19.41
CA SER A 26 -3.86 12.31 18.57
C SER A 26 -3.48 12.51 17.12
N LEU A 27 -2.25 13.01 16.87
CA LEU A 27 -1.72 13.21 15.53
C LEU A 27 -1.44 11.88 14.80
N GLU A 28 -0.90 10.88 15.49
CA GLU A 28 -0.71 9.54 14.91
C GLU A 28 -2.03 8.87 14.56
N LYS A 29 -3.04 8.99 15.42
CA LYS A 29 -4.39 8.49 15.14
C LYS A 29 -5.01 9.16 13.93
N LEU A 30 -4.84 10.47 13.80
CA LEU A 30 -5.29 11.22 12.64
C LEU A 30 -4.55 10.75 11.38
N GLY A 31 -3.22 10.68 11.42
CA GLY A 31 -2.38 10.27 10.30
C GLY A 31 -2.74 8.88 9.77
N ILE A 32 -2.92 7.89 10.66
CA ILE A 32 -3.29 6.54 10.24
C ILE A 32 -4.70 6.48 9.62
N ASN A 33 -5.65 7.25 10.15
CA ASN A 33 -6.99 7.30 9.60
C ASN A 33 -7.00 7.98 8.22
N VAL A 34 -6.32 9.11 8.07
CA VAL A 34 -6.17 9.80 6.77
C VAL A 34 -5.52 8.88 5.75
N SER A 35 -4.43 8.18 6.12
CA SER A 35 -3.76 7.23 5.23
C SER A 35 -4.70 6.08 4.82
N ARG A 36 -5.41 5.47 5.78
CA ARG A 36 -6.33 4.36 5.52
C ARG A 36 -7.47 4.76 4.59
N TYR A 37 -8.22 5.79 4.98
CA TYR A 37 -9.40 6.19 4.21
C TYR A 37 -9.02 6.89 2.90
N GLY A 38 -7.87 7.54 2.84
CA GLY A 38 -7.29 8.00 1.58
C GLY A 38 -7.01 6.85 0.62
N LEU A 39 -6.39 5.76 1.10
CA LEU A 39 -6.20 4.54 0.30
C LEU A 39 -7.53 3.91 -0.13
N VAL A 40 -8.50 3.81 0.78
CA VAL A 40 -9.84 3.27 0.47
C VAL A 40 -10.49 4.06 -0.66
N ILE A 41 -10.52 5.38 -0.56
CA ILE A 41 -11.11 6.24 -1.60
C ILE A 41 -10.35 6.10 -2.92
N THR A 42 -9.03 6.11 -2.87
CA THR A 42 -8.17 5.96 -4.07
C THR A 42 -8.45 4.63 -4.78
N LEU A 43 -8.41 3.51 -4.05
CA LEU A 43 -8.64 2.18 -4.61
C LEU A 43 -10.09 2.01 -5.12
N LEU A 44 -11.08 2.56 -4.42
CA LEU A 44 -12.48 2.52 -4.90
C LEU A 44 -12.64 3.29 -6.20
N LEU A 45 -12.14 4.52 -6.27
CA LEU A 45 -12.30 5.36 -7.47
C LEU A 45 -11.55 4.76 -8.66
N ILE A 46 -10.30 4.35 -8.47
CA ILE A 46 -9.50 3.73 -9.54
C ILE A 46 -10.12 2.38 -9.93
N GLY A 47 -10.54 1.56 -8.97
CA GLY A 47 -11.19 0.28 -9.22
C GLY A 47 -12.49 0.42 -10.03
N ILE A 48 -13.31 1.43 -9.73
CA ILE A 48 -14.54 1.70 -10.51
C ILE A 48 -14.20 2.15 -11.94
N LEU A 49 -13.19 2.98 -12.12
CA LEU A 49 -12.75 3.44 -13.45
C LEU A 49 -12.27 2.27 -14.33
N LYS A 50 -11.73 1.19 -13.77
CA LYS A 50 -11.29 -0.01 -14.50
C LYS A 50 -12.40 -0.69 -15.32
N PHE A 51 -13.65 -0.42 -15.02
CA PHE A 51 -14.80 -0.93 -15.81
C PHE A 51 -15.06 -0.11 -17.07
N THR A 52 -14.31 0.98 -17.30
CA THR A 52 -14.43 1.78 -18.53
C THR A 52 -13.44 1.31 -19.59
N ALA A 53 -13.82 1.44 -20.86
CA ALA A 53 -12.97 1.09 -21.99
C ALA A 53 -11.71 1.96 -22.07
N GLY A 54 -11.81 3.25 -21.68
CA GLY A 54 -10.66 4.16 -21.66
C GLY A 54 -9.59 3.71 -20.68
N GLU A 55 -9.98 3.31 -19.48
CA GLU A 55 -9.05 2.82 -18.46
C GLU A 55 -8.44 1.47 -18.86
N ALA A 56 -9.23 0.56 -19.46
CA ALA A 56 -8.72 -0.71 -19.98
C ALA A 56 -7.60 -0.49 -21.02
N GLN A 57 -7.75 0.48 -21.91
CA GLN A 57 -6.72 0.87 -22.87
C GLN A 57 -5.51 1.54 -22.18
N GLY A 58 -5.76 2.38 -21.19
CA GLY A 58 -4.70 3.08 -20.43
C GLY A 58 -3.76 2.14 -19.66
N ILE A 59 -4.30 1.06 -19.07
CA ILE A 59 -3.48 0.09 -18.33
C ILE A 59 -2.84 -0.97 -19.23
N GLN A 60 -3.26 -1.10 -20.48
CA GLN A 60 -2.74 -2.13 -21.39
C GLN A 60 -1.21 -2.11 -21.50
N PRO A 61 -0.53 -0.98 -21.76
CA PRO A 61 0.92 -0.97 -21.87
C PRO A 61 1.63 -1.34 -20.57
N LEU A 62 1.03 -1.07 -19.42
CA LEU A 62 1.58 -1.42 -18.11
C LEU A 62 1.54 -2.93 -17.88
N VAL A 63 0.38 -3.53 -18.06
CA VAL A 63 0.15 -4.96 -17.82
C VAL A 63 0.82 -5.82 -18.89
N ALA A 64 0.76 -5.41 -20.18
CA ALA A 64 1.34 -6.17 -21.29
C ALA A 64 2.87 -6.25 -21.23
N ASN A 65 3.55 -5.23 -20.71
CA ASN A 65 5.00 -5.22 -20.54
C ASN A 65 5.46 -5.78 -19.18
N SER A 66 4.53 -6.09 -18.26
CA SER A 66 4.88 -6.62 -16.96
C SER A 66 5.21 -8.10 -17.01
N PRO A 67 6.42 -8.54 -16.58
CA PRO A 67 6.76 -9.96 -16.51
C PRO A 67 5.88 -10.74 -15.54
N LEU A 68 5.23 -10.05 -14.59
CA LEU A 68 4.37 -10.66 -13.58
C LEU A 68 2.92 -10.80 -14.05
N MET A 69 2.47 -9.97 -15.02
CA MET A 69 1.04 -9.87 -15.35
C MET A 69 0.70 -10.04 -16.83
N PHE A 70 1.68 -10.03 -17.77
CA PHE A 70 1.42 -10.11 -19.22
C PHE A 70 0.60 -11.33 -19.63
N TRP A 71 0.72 -12.43 -18.90
CA TRP A 71 0.01 -13.68 -19.13
C TRP A 71 -1.51 -13.58 -18.97
N LEU A 72 -2.00 -12.55 -18.24
CA LEU A 72 -3.43 -12.31 -18.08
C LEU A 72 -4.13 -12.09 -19.42
N TYR A 73 -3.46 -11.44 -20.37
CA TYR A 73 -4.03 -11.22 -21.71
C TYR A 73 -4.05 -12.48 -22.58
N ARG A 74 -3.46 -13.60 -22.15
CA ARG A 74 -3.62 -14.90 -22.81
C ARG A 74 -4.91 -15.60 -22.38
N ILE A 75 -5.51 -15.20 -21.26
CA ILE A 75 -6.68 -15.82 -20.64
C ILE A 75 -7.90 -14.91 -20.77
N PHE A 76 -7.72 -13.62 -20.60
CA PHE A 76 -8.79 -12.63 -20.57
C PHE A 76 -8.64 -11.63 -21.71
N SER A 77 -9.77 -11.07 -22.16
CA SER A 77 -9.78 -9.91 -23.06
C SER A 77 -9.22 -8.67 -22.36
N LEU A 78 -8.92 -7.62 -23.15
CA LEU A 78 -8.45 -6.33 -22.65
C LEU A 78 -9.35 -5.80 -21.52
N GLN A 79 -10.66 -5.73 -21.76
CA GLN A 79 -11.64 -5.28 -20.77
C GLN A 79 -11.75 -6.29 -19.60
N GLY A 80 -11.60 -7.59 -19.88
CA GLY A 80 -11.64 -8.63 -18.85
C GLY A 80 -10.51 -8.49 -17.82
N VAL A 81 -9.28 -8.20 -18.26
CA VAL A 81 -8.14 -7.92 -17.38
C VAL A 81 -8.40 -6.68 -16.53
N SER A 82 -8.86 -5.61 -17.16
CA SER A 82 -9.17 -4.36 -16.45
C SER A 82 -10.26 -4.57 -15.39
N ASN A 83 -11.35 -5.24 -15.75
CA ASN A 83 -12.44 -5.55 -14.81
C ASN A 83 -11.95 -6.41 -13.62
N LEU A 84 -11.09 -7.40 -13.88
CA LEU A 84 -10.53 -8.25 -12.83
C LEU A 84 -9.70 -7.43 -11.83
N ILE A 85 -8.82 -6.57 -12.34
CA ILE A 85 -8.01 -5.68 -11.50
C ILE A 85 -8.91 -4.76 -10.69
N GLY A 86 -9.89 -4.11 -11.33
CA GLY A 86 -10.82 -3.21 -10.65
C GLY A 86 -11.65 -3.90 -9.58
N MET A 87 -12.07 -5.13 -9.81
CA MET A 87 -12.79 -5.92 -8.79
C MET A 87 -11.89 -6.20 -7.57
N ILE A 88 -10.63 -6.57 -7.79
CA ILE A 88 -9.67 -6.78 -6.71
C ILE A 88 -9.46 -5.49 -5.92
N GLU A 89 -9.25 -4.35 -6.57
CA GLU A 89 -9.06 -3.05 -5.93
C GLU A 89 -10.27 -2.65 -5.07
N ILE A 90 -11.49 -2.85 -5.57
CA ILE A 90 -12.73 -2.57 -4.83
C ILE A 90 -12.84 -3.48 -3.59
N VAL A 91 -12.61 -4.78 -3.74
CA VAL A 91 -12.67 -5.72 -2.61
C VAL A 91 -11.62 -5.37 -1.56
N VAL A 92 -10.40 -5.06 -1.95
CA VAL A 92 -9.32 -4.62 -1.07
C VAL A 92 -9.71 -3.35 -0.32
N ALA A 93 -10.24 -2.36 -1.02
CA ALA A 93 -10.71 -1.11 -0.42
C ALA A 93 -11.82 -1.34 0.61
N LEU A 94 -12.82 -2.15 0.29
CA LEU A 94 -13.92 -2.49 1.20
C LEU A 94 -13.41 -3.20 2.45
N LEU A 95 -12.49 -4.17 2.31
CA LEU A 95 -11.87 -4.86 3.44
C LEU A 95 -11.09 -3.88 4.34
N MET A 96 -10.35 -2.94 3.76
CA MET A 96 -9.64 -1.91 4.53
C MET A 96 -10.60 -0.98 5.29
N ALA A 97 -11.74 -0.62 4.67
CA ALA A 97 -12.75 0.24 5.26
C ALA A 97 -13.41 -0.39 6.49
N LEU A 98 -13.44 -1.72 6.58
CA LEU A 98 -14.02 -2.47 7.71
C LEU A 98 -13.17 -2.42 9.00
N ARG A 99 -12.13 -1.58 9.07
CA ARG A 99 -11.27 -1.44 10.26
C ARG A 99 -12.05 -1.21 11.58
N PRO A 100 -13.10 -0.39 11.61
CA PRO A 100 -13.86 -0.18 12.85
C PRO A 100 -14.62 -1.42 13.33
N LEU A 101 -14.97 -2.33 12.40
CA LEU A 101 -15.70 -3.55 12.70
C LEU A 101 -14.77 -4.74 12.99
N SER A 102 -13.66 -4.83 12.24
CA SER A 102 -12.73 -5.96 12.35
C SER A 102 -11.31 -5.59 11.92
N ALA A 103 -10.38 -5.65 12.88
CA ALA A 103 -8.96 -5.47 12.59
C ALA A 103 -8.42 -6.54 11.62
N ARG A 104 -8.91 -7.79 11.71
CA ARG A 104 -8.50 -8.89 10.83
C ARG A 104 -8.88 -8.65 9.38
N LEU A 105 -10.10 -8.22 9.10
CA LEU A 105 -10.54 -7.89 7.75
C LEU A 105 -9.74 -6.72 7.17
N SER A 106 -9.50 -5.69 7.97
CA SER A 106 -8.66 -4.57 7.57
C SER A 106 -7.20 -4.98 7.31
N LEU A 107 -6.65 -5.90 8.07
CA LEU A 107 -5.31 -6.46 7.84
C LEU A 107 -5.25 -7.18 6.50
N ILE A 108 -6.24 -8.01 6.18
CA ILE A 108 -6.34 -8.71 4.89
C ILE A 108 -6.41 -7.68 3.75
N GLY A 109 -7.27 -6.66 3.88
CA GLY A 109 -7.39 -5.58 2.90
C GLY A 109 -6.07 -4.83 2.71
N SER A 110 -5.41 -4.41 3.80
CA SER A 110 -4.13 -3.71 3.72
C SER A 110 -3.02 -4.56 3.10
N THR A 111 -3.02 -5.89 3.36
CA THR A 111 -2.10 -6.83 2.71
C THR A 111 -2.38 -6.94 1.22
N GLY A 112 -3.66 -6.98 0.82
CA GLY A 112 -4.07 -6.92 -0.59
C GLY A 112 -3.59 -5.63 -1.26
N ALA A 113 -3.73 -4.48 -0.58
CA ALA A 113 -3.23 -3.20 -1.08
C ALA A 113 -1.69 -3.19 -1.26
N ILE A 114 -0.94 -3.79 -0.32
CA ILE A 114 0.52 -3.95 -0.48
C ILE A 114 0.84 -4.73 -1.75
N ILE A 115 0.16 -5.87 -1.98
CA ILE A 115 0.38 -6.68 -3.19
C ILE A 115 0.05 -5.87 -4.44
N THR A 116 -1.09 -5.17 -4.46
CA THR A 116 -1.49 -4.32 -5.58
C THR A 116 -0.42 -3.28 -5.88
N PHE A 117 0.03 -2.50 -4.87
CA PHE A 117 1.01 -1.44 -5.10
C PHE A 117 2.43 -1.97 -5.37
N VAL A 118 2.82 -3.13 -4.88
CA VAL A 118 4.07 -3.80 -5.29
C VAL A 118 4.02 -4.13 -6.79
N LEU A 119 2.89 -4.65 -7.28
CA LEU A 119 2.70 -4.95 -8.70
C LEU A 119 2.74 -3.66 -9.55
N THR A 120 2.03 -2.60 -9.14
CA THR A 120 2.02 -1.34 -9.91
C THR A 120 3.37 -0.62 -9.88
N VAL A 121 4.07 -0.62 -8.74
CA VAL A 121 5.44 -0.09 -8.65
C VAL A 121 6.40 -0.88 -9.56
N SER A 122 6.22 -2.19 -9.69
CA SER A 122 7.04 -3.01 -10.60
C SER A 122 6.92 -2.59 -12.07
N PHE A 123 5.81 -1.96 -12.46
CA PHE A 123 5.64 -1.42 -13.82
C PHE A 123 6.63 -0.30 -14.16
N LEU A 124 7.16 0.43 -13.16
CA LEU A 124 8.24 1.39 -13.38
C LEU A 124 9.47 0.76 -14.05
N LEU A 125 9.72 -0.51 -13.76
CA LEU A 125 10.90 -1.23 -14.30
C LEU A 125 10.64 -1.88 -15.65
N SER A 126 9.39 -2.08 -16.03
CA SER A 126 9.02 -2.87 -17.21
C SER A 126 8.29 -2.08 -18.29
N THR A 127 7.72 -0.91 -17.96
CA THR A 127 6.93 -0.12 -18.91
C THR A 127 7.85 0.74 -19.77
N PRO A 128 7.81 0.62 -21.13
CA PRO A 128 8.51 1.53 -22.01
C PRO A 128 8.06 2.97 -21.80
N GLY A 129 9.02 3.91 -21.75
CA GLY A 129 8.70 5.32 -21.50
C GLY A 129 8.42 5.68 -20.02
N ALA A 130 8.56 4.74 -19.08
CA ALA A 130 8.54 5.07 -17.65
C ALA A 130 9.75 5.94 -17.27
N PHE A 131 10.90 5.69 -17.88
CA PHE A 131 12.09 6.51 -17.78
C PHE A 131 12.51 6.99 -19.18
N GLU A 132 12.86 8.26 -19.28
CA GLU A 132 13.42 8.91 -20.47
C GLU A 132 14.83 9.42 -20.12
N PHE A 133 15.77 9.24 -21.04
CA PHE A 133 17.13 9.73 -20.87
C PHE A 133 17.31 11.04 -21.63
N SER A 134 17.38 12.15 -20.91
CA SER A 134 17.70 13.46 -21.48
C SER A 134 19.03 13.93 -20.92
N HIS A 135 19.97 14.29 -21.79
CA HIS A 135 21.31 14.78 -21.41
C HIS A 135 22.07 13.88 -20.41
N GLY A 136 21.87 12.56 -20.50
CA GLY A 136 22.53 11.58 -19.62
C GLY A 136 21.88 11.40 -18.23
N PHE A 137 20.81 12.11 -17.94
CA PHE A 137 20.02 11.94 -16.71
C PHE A 137 18.74 11.18 -16.97
N PRO A 138 18.37 10.19 -16.11
CA PRO A 138 17.06 9.55 -16.15
C PRO A 138 16.00 10.52 -15.64
N LEU A 139 15.06 10.86 -16.50
CA LEU A 139 13.85 11.63 -16.17
C LEU A 139 12.66 10.68 -16.16
N LEU A 140 11.62 11.02 -15.39
CA LEU A 140 10.37 10.30 -15.43
C LEU A 140 9.55 10.74 -16.64
N GLY A 141 9.28 9.82 -17.55
CA GLY A 141 8.27 10.01 -18.59
C GLY A 141 6.84 9.98 -18.01
N ASP A 142 5.83 10.19 -18.85
CA ASP A 142 4.43 10.28 -18.39
C ASP A 142 3.99 9.05 -17.57
N ALA A 143 4.31 7.84 -18.04
CA ALA A 143 4.02 6.62 -17.31
C ALA A 143 4.78 6.57 -15.96
N GLY A 144 6.03 7.00 -15.93
CA GLY A 144 6.83 7.06 -14.71
C GLY A 144 6.28 8.04 -13.69
N GLN A 145 5.88 9.24 -14.12
CA GLN A 145 5.25 10.25 -13.27
C GLN A 145 3.91 9.74 -12.70
N PHE A 146 3.16 8.99 -13.48
CA PHE A 146 1.93 8.35 -12.99
C PHE A 146 2.20 7.28 -11.93
N LEU A 147 3.21 6.42 -12.14
CA LEU A 147 3.48 5.26 -11.30
C LEU A 147 4.26 5.59 -10.01
N ILE A 148 5.11 6.64 -10.02
CA ILE A 148 5.99 6.94 -8.88
C ILE A 148 5.21 7.24 -7.58
N LYS A 149 4.01 7.77 -7.67
CA LYS A 149 3.14 8.02 -6.51
C LYS A 149 2.72 6.74 -5.79
N ASP A 150 2.73 5.60 -6.49
CA ASP A 150 2.34 4.31 -5.92
C ASP A 150 3.34 3.83 -4.85
N LEU A 151 4.58 4.35 -4.84
CA LEU A 151 5.52 4.17 -3.73
C LEU A 151 4.97 4.74 -2.42
N VAL A 152 4.33 5.91 -2.45
CA VAL A 152 3.72 6.51 -1.26
C VAL A 152 2.50 5.71 -0.82
N LEU A 153 1.69 5.25 -1.78
CA LEU A 153 0.53 4.41 -1.51
C LEU A 153 0.94 3.05 -0.94
N LEU A 154 2.05 2.48 -1.42
CA LEU A 154 2.66 1.28 -0.85
C LEU A 154 3.08 1.50 0.61
N GLY A 155 3.79 2.59 0.90
CA GLY A 155 4.18 2.95 2.28
C GLY A 155 2.98 3.10 3.21
N ALA A 156 1.93 3.79 2.77
CA ALA A 156 0.69 3.93 3.51
C ALA A 156 -0.01 2.56 3.73
N SER A 157 0.03 1.67 2.74
CA SER A 157 -0.54 0.31 2.84
C SER A 157 0.20 -0.54 3.88
N ILE A 158 1.54 -0.46 3.91
CA ILE A 158 2.38 -1.13 4.91
C ILE A 158 2.05 -0.62 6.30
N TRP A 159 1.92 0.70 6.47
CA TRP A 159 1.57 1.29 7.77
C TRP A 159 0.19 0.85 8.24
N THR A 160 -0.82 0.90 7.37
CA THR A 160 -2.18 0.46 7.74
C THR A 160 -2.25 -1.03 8.06
N ALA A 161 -1.43 -1.87 7.40
CA ALA A 161 -1.29 -3.28 7.72
C ALA A 161 -0.65 -3.49 9.11
N ALA A 162 0.43 -2.77 9.42
CA ALA A 162 1.10 -2.83 10.71
C ALA A 162 0.19 -2.41 11.85
N GLU A 163 -0.58 -1.33 11.66
CA GLU A 163 -1.57 -0.86 12.65
C GLU A 163 -2.67 -1.91 12.87
N ALA A 164 -3.24 -2.47 11.80
CA ALA A 164 -4.28 -3.48 11.90
C ALA A 164 -3.76 -4.75 12.58
N ARG A 165 -2.52 -5.16 12.29
CA ARG A 165 -1.87 -6.32 12.93
C ARG A 165 -1.69 -6.13 14.44
N GLY A 166 -1.30 -4.93 14.86
CA GLY A 166 -1.13 -4.62 16.29
C GLY A 166 -2.44 -4.61 17.09
N ALA A 167 -3.60 -4.69 16.40
CA ALA A 167 -4.93 -4.69 16.99
C ALA A 167 -5.65 -6.05 16.88
N VAL A 168 -5.00 -7.08 16.32
CA VAL A 168 -5.47 -8.48 16.23
C VAL A 168 -5.00 -9.26 17.44
#